data_23b70e5402b9e8c6322022227218c763
#
_entry.id   23b70e5402b9e8c6322022227218c763
#
_cell.length_a   1.000
_cell.length_b   1.000
_cell.length_c   1.000
_cell.angle_alpha   90.00
_cell.angle_beta   90.00
_cell.angle_gamma   90.00
#
_symmetry.space_group_name_H-M   'P 1'
#
loop_
_entity.id
_entity.type
_entity.pdbx_description
1 polymer ?
#
loop_
_entity_poly.entity_id
_entity_poly.type
_entity_poly.pdbx_seq_one_letter_code
_entity_poly.pdbx_strand_id
1 'polypeptide(L)'
;MEFELSFSPISHDENNYQSGQLGNQVMAYTQGNFPNLSEADLVIFCVPEYRGNSVDNPYEKFDKIRTELYELFEGPERLRIADLGNLLLGEKITDTYQLLADVLTECEHRNLFSLIIGGTQDLTIAQYRSCANLGKLSNLVSVDSRLDLGLVKNTKPSNSYLSEIINSKPNVLFNFSNIGYQSYLNPQASTKLINDLYFDAFRL
;
A
#
# COMPACT_ATOMS: atom_id res chain seq x y z
N MET A 1 1.85 -7.56 18.51
CA MET A 1 0.97 -8.20 17.50
C MET A 1 1.67 -9.44 16.94
N GLU A 2 0.99 -10.57 16.85
CA GLU A 2 1.54 -11.74 16.18
C GLU A 2 1.32 -11.53 14.66
N PHE A 3 2.37 -11.17 13.95
CA PHE A 3 2.33 -10.85 12.51
C PHE A 3 1.71 -11.97 11.67
N GLU A 4 2.10 -13.22 11.94
CA GLU A 4 1.63 -14.38 11.20
C GLU A 4 0.10 -14.49 11.15
N LEU A 5 -0.58 -14.15 12.25
CA LEU A 5 -2.05 -14.20 12.32
C LEU A 5 -2.75 -13.15 11.47
N SER A 6 -2.01 -12.15 10.96
CA SER A 6 -2.57 -11.08 10.11
C SER A 6 -2.55 -11.44 8.62
N PHE A 7 -1.89 -12.55 8.25
CA PHE A 7 -1.65 -12.90 6.86
C PHE A 7 -2.06 -14.34 6.54
N SER A 8 -2.33 -14.60 5.29
CA SER A 8 -2.44 -15.93 4.72
C SER A 8 -1.21 -16.26 3.88
N PRO A 9 -0.72 -17.52 3.97
CA PRO A 9 0.45 -17.96 3.21
C PRO A 9 0.20 -17.96 1.71
N ILE A 10 1.29 -17.95 0.94
CA ILE A 10 1.30 -18.10 -0.51
C ILE A 10 1.92 -19.43 -0.92
N SER A 11 1.70 -19.81 -2.17
CA SER A 11 2.46 -20.88 -2.80
C SER A 11 3.73 -20.29 -3.41
N HIS A 12 4.89 -20.76 -2.99
CA HIS A 12 6.18 -20.33 -3.51
C HIS A 12 7.15 -21.51 -3.55
N ASP A 13 7.90 -21.62 -4.66
CA ASP A 13 8.99 -22.56 -4.82
C ASP A 13 10.17 -21.81 -5.45
N GLU A 14 11.23 -21.65 -4.68
CA GLU A 14 12.46 -20.95 -5.10
C GLU A 14 13.12 -21.57 -6.33
N ASN A 15 12.91 -22.89 -6.54
CA ASN A 15 13.49 -23.60 -7.69
C ASN A 15 12.85 -23.23 -9.03
N ASN A 16 11.73 -22.55 -9.03
CA ASN A 16 11.10 -22.02 -10.25
C ASN A 16 11.81 -20.78 -10.80
N TYR A 17 12.80 -20.24 -10.07
CA TYR A 17 13.49 -19.00 -10.40
C TYR A 17 14.99 -19.24 -10.60
N GLN A 18 15.60 -18.48 -11.49
CA GLN A 18 17.03 -18.53 -11.75
C GLN A 18 17.82 -17.88 -10.61
N SER A 19 19.05 -18.32 -10.42
CA SER A 19 19.96 -17.65 -9.48
C SER A 19 20.10 -16.16 -9.80
N GLY A 20 19.94 -15.30 -8.80
CA GLY A 20 19.95 -13.86 -8.92
C GLY A 20 18.59 -13.23 -9.22
N GLN A 21 17.54 -14.02 -9.48
CA GLN A 21 16.17 -13.51 -9.51
C GLN A 21 15.62 -13.36 -8.07
N LEU A 22 14.75 -12.37 -7.86
CA LEU A 22 14.17 -12.09 -6.55
C LEU A 22 13.44 -13.31 -5.97
N GLY A 23 12.73 -14.06 -6.79
CA GLY A 23 11.99 -15.26 -6.38
C GLY A 23 12.86 -16.40 -5.89
N ASN A 24 14.17 -16.44 -6.26
CA ASN A 24 15.11 -17.42 -5.73
C ASN A 24 15.62 -17.08 -4.31
N GLN A 25 15.45 -15.83 -3.87
CA GLN A 25 16.05 -15.34 -2.62
C GLN A 25 15.04 -14.78 -1.61
N VAL A 26 13.79 -14.55 -2.03
CA VAL A 26 12.76 -14.02 -1.16
C VAL A 26 12.40 -15.03 -0.06
N MET A 27 12.33 -14.56 1.17
CA MET A 27 11.83 -15.33 2.31
C MET A 27 10.30 -15.28 2.29
N ALA A 28 9.63 -16.22 1.63
CA ALA A 28 8.19 -16.21 1.46
C ALA A 28 7.46 -16.92 2.62
N TYR A 29 6.35 -16.33 3.06
CA TYR A 29 5.42 -17.00 3.97
C TYR A 29 4.68 -18.10 3.21
N THR A 30 5.11 -19.33 3.43
CA THR A 30 4.49 -20.55 2.92
C THR A 30 3.81 -21.33 4.04
N GLN A 31 3.03 -22.35 3.71
CA GLN A 31 2.29 -23.12 4.72
C GLN A 31 3.23 -23.69 5.79
N GLY A 32 3.06 -23.23 7.04
CA GLY A 32 3.85 -23.66 8.20
C GLY A 32 5.24 -23.00 8.32
N ASN A 33 5.57 -22.04 7.48
CA ASN A 33 6.87 -21.34 7.51
C ASN A 33 6.70 -19.83 7.35
N PHE A 34 6.59 -19.10 8.46
CA PHE A 34 6.58 -17.64 8.45
C PHE A 34 8.01 -17.09 8.46
N PRO A 35 8.36 -16.09 7.62
CA PRO A 35 9.73 -15.59 7.50
C PRO A 35 10.24 -14.92 8.80
N ASN A 36 11.54 -15.07 9.05
CA ASN A 36 12.20 -14.38 10.16
C ASN A 36 12.40 -12.89 9.81
N LEU A 37 11.56 -12.02 10.34
CA LEU A 37 11.58 -10.59 10.03
C LEU A 37 12.81 -9.85 10.57
N SER A 38 13.55 -10.42 11.52
CA SER A 38 14.81 -9.81 11.98
C SER A 38 15.94 -9.87 10.94
N GLU A 39 15.76 -10.68 9.92
CA GLU A 39 16.68 -10.83 8.79
C GLU A 39 16.25 -10.03 7.55
N ALA A 40 15.09 -9.36 7.60
CA ALA A 40 14.55 -8.61 6.47
C ALA A 40 14.90 -7.12 6.55
N ASP A 41 15.07 -6.51 5.39
CA ASP A 41 15.16 -5.04 5.20
C ASP A 41 13.85 -4.50 4.63
N LEU A 42 13.20 -5.30 3.79
CA LEU A 42 11.95 -4.98 3.10
C LEU A 42 10.93 -6.10 3.30
N VAL A 43 9.70 -5.74 3.60
CA VAL A 43 8.57 -6.67 3.55
C VAL A 43 7.68 -6.35 2.36
N ILE A 44 7.23 -7.41 1.68
CA ILE A 44 6.23 -7.33 0.61
C ILE A 44 4.98 -8.05 1.09
N PHE A 45 3.81 -7.53 0.79
CA PHE A 45 2.56 -8.24 1.00
C PHE A 45 1.44 -7.68 0.11
N CYS A 46 0.45 -8.51 -0.16
CA CYS A 46 -0.74 -8.07 -0.88
C CYS A 46 -1.87 -7.72 0.07
N VAL A 47 -2.66 -6.72 -0.32
CA VAL A 47 -3.91 -6.35 0.37
C VAL A 47 -5.06 -6.47 -0.62
N PRO A 48 -5.76 -7.62 -0.66
CA PRO A 48 -6.77 -7.89 -1.68
C PRO A 48 -8.12 -7.18 -1.39
N GLU A 49 -8.07 -5.90 -1.03
CA GLU A 49 -9.24 -5.09 -0.69
C GLU A 49 -9.73 -4.28 -1.90
N TYR A 50 -10.94 -4.56 -2.36
CA TYR A 50 -11.55 -3.91 -3.53
C TYR A 50 -12.90 -3.27 -3.26
N ARG A 51 -13.41 -3.41 -2.05
CA ARG A 51 -14.68 -2.80 -1.66
C ARG A 51 -14.70 -1.30 -1.81
N GLY A 52 -13.53 -0.65 -1.74
CA GLY A 52 -13.36 0.78 -2.00
C GLY A 52 -13.71 1.23 -3.41
N ASN A 53 -13.72 0.32 -4.39
CA ASN A 53 -14.09 0.61 -5.78
C ASN A 53 -15.20 -0.28 -6.34
N SER A 54 -15.83 -1.14 -5.55
CA SER A 54 -16.91 -2.05 -5.96
C SER A 54 -16.54 -2.93 -7.18
N VAL A 55 -15.31 -3.42 -7.22
CA VAL A 55 -14.82 -4.36 -8.25
C VAL A 55 -14.82 -5.76 -7.66
N ASP A 56 -15.29 -6.73 -8.45
CA ASP A 56 -15.31 -8.14 -8.05
C ASP A 56 -13.90 -8.76 -8.06
N ASN A 57 -13.66 -9.57 -7.06
CA ASN A 57 -12.53 -10.40 -6.69
C ASN A 57 -11.37 -10.56 -7.70
N PRO A 58 -10.14 -10.20 -7.27
CA PRO A 58 -8.97 -10.34 -8.11
C PRO A 58 -7.78 -11.09 -7.48
N TYR A 59 -8.03 -12.08 -6.58
CA TYR A 59 -6.93 -12.85 -5.98
C TYR A 59 -5.94 -13.40 -7.02
N GLU A 60 -6.41 -13.88 -8.16
CA GLU A 60 -5.57 -14.37 -9.27
C GLU A 60 -4.61 -13.31 -9.83
N LYS A 61 -4.94 -12.03 -9.70
CA LYS A 61 -4.09 -10.95 -10.21
C LYS A 61 -2.86 -10.71 -9.33
N PHE A 62 -2.96 -10.93 -8.02
CA PHE A 62 -1.84 -10.70 -7.11
C PHE A 62 -0.74 -11.74 -7.29
N ASP A 63 -1.09 -13.00 -7.46
CA ASP A 63 -0.11 -14.05 -7.71
C ASP A 63 0.63 -13.80 -9.02
N LYS A 64 -0.08 -13.31 -10.04
CA LYS A 64 0.55 -12.91 -11.29
C LYS A 64 1.52 -11.74 -11.11
N ILE A 65 1.15 -10.70 -10.36
CA ILE A 65 2.04 -9.57 -10.05
C ILE A 65 3.28 -10.05 -9.29
N ARG A 66 3.11 -10.96 -8.33
CA ARG A 66 4.25 -11.58 -7.62
C ARG A 66 5.17 -12.33 -8.57
N THR A 67 4.61 -13.16 -9.45
CA THR A 67 5.39 -13.94 -10.42
C THR A 67 6.26 -13.00 -11.26
N GLU A 68 5.67 -11.98 -11.85
CA GLU A 68 6.41 -10.99 -12.65
C GLU A 68 7.48 -10.24 -11.82
N LEU A 69 7.17 -9.88 -10.57
CA LEU A 69 8.14 -9.25 -9.67
C LEU A 69 9.30 -10.19 -9.34
N TYR A 70 9.01 -11.46 -9.11
CA TYR A 70 10.00 -12.45 -8.71
C TYR A 70 10.92 -12.88 -9.86
N GLU A 71 10.51 -12.69 -11.11
CA GLU A 71 11.34 -12.88 -12.29
C GLU A 71 12.40 -11.77 -12.48
N LEU A 72 12.25 -10.63 -11.80
CA LEU A 72 13.26 -9.56 -11.85
C LEU A 72 14.53 -9.99 -11.15
N PHE A 73 15.66 -9.55 -11.70
CA PHE A 73 16.97 -9.76 -11.07
C PHE A 73 17.22 -8.76 -9.95
N GLU A 74 17.91 -9.22 -8.91
CA GLU A 74 18.37 -8.34 -7.84
C GLU A 74 19.32 -7.26 -8.39
N GLY A 75 19.25 -6.06 -7.79
CA GLY A 75 20.17 -4.98 -8.10
C GLY A 75 21.56 -5.21 -7.49
N PRO A 76 22.47 -4.26 -7.69
CA PRO A 76 23.84 -4.35 -7.15
C PRO A 76 23.90 -4.36 -5.62
N GLU A 77 22.88 -3.81 -4.96
CA GLU A 77 22.74 -3.83 -3.51
C GLU A 77 21.77 -4.95 -3.11
N ARG A 78 22.26 -5.84 -2.26
CA ARG A 78 21.51 -7.01 -1.84
C ARG A 78 20.48 -6.62 -0.78
N LEU A 79 19.20 -6.59 -1.15
CA LEU A 79 18.07 -6.39 -0.26
C LEU A 79 17.56 -7.74 0.24
N ARG A 80 17.43 -7.88 1.56
CA ARG A 80 16.80 -9.06 2.16
C ARG A 80 15.29 -8.84 2.21
N ILE A 81 14.57 -9.56 1.38
CA ILE A 81 13.13 -9.37 1.17
C ILE A 81 12.37 -10.51 1.84
N ALA A 82 11.35 -10.17 2.63
CA ALA A 82 10.37 -11.12 3.14
C ALA A 82 9.00 -10.84 2.51
N ASP A 83 8.36 -11.85 1.88
CA ASP A 83 6.98 -11.75 1.46
C ASP A 83 6.06 -12.37 2.53
N LEU A 84 5.20 -11.54 3.12
CA LEU A 84 4.30 -11.93 4.19
C LEU A 84 3.00 -12.59 3.68
N GLY A 85 2.86 -12.76 2.38
CA GLY A 85 1.64 -13.29 1.79
C GLY A 85 0.54 -12.25 1.60
N ASN A 86 -0.70 -12.62 1.89
CA ASN A 86 -1.86 -11.75 1.69
C ASN A 86 -2.44 -11.33 3.03
N LEU A 87 -2.64 -10.03 3.24
CA LEU A 87 -3.30 -9.52 4.43
C LEU A 87 -4.72 -10.07 4.51
N LEU A 88 -5.13 -10.53 5.68
CA LEU A 88 -6.49 -10.96 5.94
C LEU A 88 -7.44 -9.76 5.91
N LEU A 89 -8.58 -9.92 5.26
CA LEU A 89 -9.58 -8.86 5.19
C LEU A 89 -10.47 -8.88 6.42
N GLY A 90 -10.75 -7.70 6.96
CA GLY A 90 -11.76 -7.53 8.00
C GLY A 90 -13.19 -7.72 7.46
N GLU A 91 -14.16 -7.86 8.37
CA GLU A 91 -15.57 -7.96 7.99
C GLU A 91 -16.03 -6.70 7.25
N LYS A 92 -15.63 -5.53 7.75
CA LYS A 92 -15.84 -4.24 7.10
C LYS A 92 -14.53 -3.73 6.50
N ILE A 93 -14.63 -2.88 5.49
CA ILE A 93 -13.46 -2.23 4.88
C ILE A 93 -12.65 -1.43 5.92
N THR A 94 -13.32 -0.82 6.90
CA THR A 94 -12.68 -0.09 8.00
C THR A 94 -11.83 -0.98 8.89
N ASP A 95 -12.21 -2.25 9.05
CA ASP A 95 -11.46 -3.22 9.83
C ASP A 95 -10.18 -3.62 9.09
N THR A 96 -10.26 -3.73 7.77
CA THR A 96 -9.06 -3.92 6.91
C THR A 96 -8.12 -2.72 7.01
N TYR A 97 -8.64 -1.48 6.98
CA TYR A 97 -7.79 -0.29 7.15
C TYR A 97 -7.11 -0.28 8.53
N GLN A 98 -7.82 -0.67 9.58
CA GLN A 98 -7.24 -0.72 10.92
C GLN A 98 -6.15 -1.79 10.99
N LEU A 99 -6.41 -3.01 10.53
CA LEU A 99 -5.41 -4.08 10.53
C LEU A 99 -4.18 -3.69 9.70
N LEU A 100 -4.37 -3.09 8.53
CA LEU A 100 -3.26 -2.62 7.71
C LEU A 100 -2.46 -1.51 8.43
N ALA A 101 -3.12 -0.57 9.08
CA ALA A 101 -2.45 0.48 9.85
C ALA A 101 -1.63 -0.10 11.00
N ASP A 102 -2.14 -1.11 11.71
CA ASP A 102 -1.45 -1.78 12.80
C ASP A 102 -0.21 -2.55 12.29
N VAL A 103 -0.36 -3.26 11.17
CA VAL A 103 0.76 -3.94 10.49
C VAL A 103 1.86 -2.95 10.12
N LEU A 104 1.50 -1.83 9.49
CA LEU A 104 2.47 -0.82 9.07
C LEU A 104 3.14 -0.12 10.25
N THR A 105 2.39 0.14 11.32
CA THR A 105 2.95 0.67 12.57
C THR A 105 4.01 -0.27 13.14
N GLU A 106 3.73 -1.57 13.13
CA GLU A 106 4.69 -2.58 13.62
C GLU A 106 5.90 -2.74 12.68
N CYS A 107 5.72 -2.64 11.36
CA CYS A 107 6.84 -2.60 10.41
C CYS A 107 7.80 -1.45 10.73
N GLU A 108 7.27 -0.26 10.98
CA GLU A 108 8.05 0.91 11.38
C GLU A 108 8.80 0.71 12.69
N HIS A 109 8.18 0.09 13.72
CA HIS A 109 8.86 -0.24 14.97
C HIS A 109 10.04 -1.20 14.77
N ARG A 110 9.99 -2.04 13.74
CA ARG A 110 11.04 -2.97 13.36
C ARG A 110 12.05 -2.40 12.36
N ASN A 111 11.88 -1.15 11.93
CA ASN A 111 12.67 -0.51 10.87
C ASN A 111 12.60 -1.27 9.53
N LEU A 112 11.44 -1.83 9.19
CA LEU A 112 11.19 -2.54 7.95
C LEU A 112 10.54 -1.59 6.94
N PHE A 113 11.07 -1.51 5.74
CA PHE A 113 10.37 -0.90 4.62
C PHE A 113 9.21 -1.79 4.19
N SER A 114 8.08 -1.19 3.80
CA SER A 114 6.89 -1.93 3.38
C SER A 114 6.55 -1.64 1.93
N LEU A 115 6.48 -2.67 1.10
CA LEU A 115 5.96 -2.63 -0.26
C LEU A 115 4.59 -3.32 -0.29
N ILE A 116 3.54 -2.54 -0.50
CA ILE A 116 2.17 -3.05 -0.55
C ILE A 116 1.73 -3.22 -2.00
N ILE A 117 1.38 -4.44 -2.37
CA ILE A 117 0.67 -4.71 -3.61
C ILE A 117 -0.81 -4.62 -3.27
N GLY A 118 -1.38 -3.45 -3.53
CA GLY A 118 -2.69 -3.09 -3.00
C GLY A 118 -3.85 -3.45 -3.90
N GLY A 119 -5.04 -3.30 -3.32
CA GLY A 119 -6.33 -3.30 -3.98
C GLY A 119 -6.70 -1.90 -4.47
N THR A 120 -7.57 -1.22 -3.75
CA THR A 120 -8.00 0.15 -4.10
C THR A 120 -7.19 1.22 -3.36
N GLN A 121 -7.13 2.40 -3.95
CA GLN A 121 -6.21 3.48 -3.51
C GLN A 121 -6.56 4.07 -2.14
N ASP A 122 -7.78 3.88 -1.66
CA ASP A 122 -8.20 4.23 -0.30
C ASP A 122 -7.41 3.51 0.81
N LEU A 123 -6.68 2.42 0.50
CA LEU A 123 -5.72 1.80 1.42
C LEU A 123 -4.64 2.78 1.90
N THR A 124 -4.41 3.87 1.18
CA THR A 124 -3.54 4.98 1.59
C THR A 124 -3.97 5.60 2.93
N ILE A 125 -5.27 5.51 3.28
CA ILE A 125 -5.78 5.93 4.59
C ILE A 125 -5.09 5.14 5.72
N ALA A 126 -4.88 3.84 5.53
CA ALA A 126 -4.21 3.00 6.51
C ALA A 126 -2.71 3.36 6.65
N GLN A 127 -2.03 3.65 5.55
CA GLN A 127 -0.65 4.14 5.58
C GLN A 127 -0.53 5.47 6.35
N TYR A 128 -1.45 6.39 6.08
CA TYR A 128 -1.51 7.65 6.81
C TYR A 128 -1.79 7.43 8.32
N ARG A 129 -2.71 6.54 8.66
CA ARG A 129 -3.04 6.21 10.06
C ARG A 129 -1.85 5.62 10.81
N SER A 130 -1.00 4.81 10.17
CA SER A 130 0.22 4.31 10.80
C SER A 130 1.16 5.45 11.20
N CYS A 131 1.33 6.47 10.36
CA CYS A 131 2.10 7.67 10.71
C CYS A 131 1.47 8.41 11.90
N ALA A 132 0.14 8.56 11.92
CA ALA A 132 -0.58 9.20 13.02
C ALA A 132 -0.42 8.41 14.34
N ASN A 133 -0.51 7.08 14.31
CA ASN A 133 -0.28 6.21 15.47
C ASN A 133 1.11 6.40 16.08
N LEU A 134 2.11 6.67 15.25
CA LEU A 134 3.49 6.90 15.64
C LEU A 134 3.80 8.37 16.00
N GLY A 135 2.83 9.28 15.84
CA GLY A 135 3.05 10.72 16.00
C GLY A 135 4.04 11.31 14.99
N LYS A 136 4.23 10.65 13.85
CA LYS A 136 5.13 11.10 12.79
C LYS A 136 4.39 11.96 11.77
N LEU A 137 5.04 13.04 11.29
CA LEU A 137 4.55 13.80 10.15
C LEU A 137 4.67 12.96 8.88
N SER A 138 3.65 13.03 8.02
CA SER A 138 3.58 12.30 6.76
C SER A 138 3.73 13.24 5.57
N ASN A 139 4.62 12.89 4.63
CA ASN A 139 4.63 13.42 3.28
C ASN A 139 4.03 12.35 2.35
N LEU A 140 2.97 12.70 1.65
CA LEU A 140 2.29 11.79 0.75
C LEU A 140 2.58 12.17 -0.70
N VAL A 141 3.09 11.23 -1.47
CA VAL A 141 3.26 11.39 -2.92
C VAL A 141 2.33 10.40 -3.63
N SER A 142 1.51 10.93 -4.53
CA SER A 142 0.63 10.12 -5.40
C SER A 142 1.10 10.24 -6.85
N VAL A 143 1.20 9.11 -7.55
CA VAL A 143 1.41 9.08 -9.01
C VAL A 143 0.09 8.64 -9.63
N ASP A 144 -0.74 9.61 -10.00
CA ASP A 144 -2.11 9.36 -10.47
C ASP A 144 -2.61 10.48 -11.38
N SER A 145 -3.48 10.10 -12.30
CA SER A 145 -4.23 11.03 -13.17
C SER A 145 -5.33 11.81 -12.44
N ARG A 146 -5.73 11.37 -11.24
CA ARG A 146 -6.77 11.97 -10.40
C ARG A 146 -6.19 12.51 -9.10
N LEU A 147 -6.90 13.45 -8.50
CA LEU A 147 -6.55 14.06 -7.20
C LEU A 147 -7.34 13.44 -6.03
N ASP A 148 -8.28 12.58 -6.30
CA ASP A 148 -9.08 11.78 -5.36
C ASP A 148 -9.62 12.54 -4.13
N LEU A 149 -10.12 13.75 -4.37
CA LEU A 149 -10.71 14.63 -3.35
C LEU A 149 -12.21 14.42 -3.14
N GLY A 150 -12.85 13.53 -3.90
CA GLY A 150 -14.24 13.19 -3.71
C GLY A 150 -15.25 14.35 -3.89
N LEU A 151 -14.90 15.38 -4.64
CA LEU A 151 -15.76 16.57 -4.83
C LEU A 151 -16.94 16.34 -5.78
N VAL A 152 -17.16 15.10 -6.21
CA VAL A 152 -18.26 14.68 -7.08
C VAL A 152 -19.25 13.85 -6.25
N LYS A 153 -20.55 14.00 -6.52
CA LYS A 153 -21.61 13.22 -5.85
C LYS A 153 -21.41 11.71 -6.08
N ASN A 154 -21.71 10.93 -5.05
CA ASN A 154 -21.58 9.46 -5.05
C ASN A 154 -20.16 8.97 -5.33
N THR A 155 -19.16 9.68 -4.86
CA THR A 155 -17.77 9.28 -4.99
C THR A 155 -17.49 8.04 -4.15
N LYS A 156 -16.74 7.09 -4.72
CA LYS A 156 -16.29 5.89 -4.03
C LYS A 156 -15.12 6.21 -3.08
N PRO A 157 -14.87 5.41 -2.04
CA PRO A 157 -13.74 5.61 -1.12
C PRO A 157 -12.40 5.78 -1.83
N SER A 158 -12.13 4.97 -2.86
CA SER A 158 -10.88 5.05 -3.65
C SER A 158 -10.65 6.40 -4.33
N ASN A 159 -11.71 7.17 -4.59
CA ASN A 159 -11.64 8.47 -5.25
C ASN A 159 -11.86 9.64 -4.29
N SER A 160 -11.85 9.40 -2.98
CA SER A 160 -12.09 10.41 -1.94
C SER A 160 -11.16 10.30 -0.73
N TYR A 161 -10.21 9.36 -0.76
CA TYR A 161 -9.33 9.08 0.36
C TYR A 161 -8.50 10.30 0.79
N LEU A 162 -8.09 11.14 -0.15
CA LEU A 162 -7.31 12.33 0.17
C LEU A 162 -8.09 13.33 1.03
N SER A 163 -9.38 13.51 0.77
CA SER A 163 -10.23 14.36 1.62
C SER A 163 -10.38 13.79 3.03
N GLU A 164 -10.45 12.47 3.19
CA GLU A 164 -10.47 11.85 4.51
C GLU A 164 -9.17 12.13 5.27
N ILE A 165 -8.02 12.00 4.59
CA ILE A 165 -6.70 12.29 5.16
C ILE A 165 -6.61 13.77 5.56
N ILE A 166 -6.98 14.71 4.69
CA ILE A 166 -6.94 16.15 4.96
C ILE A 166 -7.80 16.52 6.17
N ASN A 167 -8.96 15.89 6.33
CA ASN A 167 -9.91 16.17 7.42
C ASN A 167 -9.66 15.35 8.69
N SER A 168 -8.66 14.47 8.71
CA SER A 168 -8.36 13.61 9.86
C SER A 168 -7.94 14.42 11.09
N LYS A 169 -8.17 13.84 12.27
CA LYS A 169 -7.78 14.44 13.58
C LYS A 169 -7.17 13.38 14.48
N PRO A 170 -5.92 13.55 14.97
CA PRO A 170 -5.02 14.65 14.61
C PRO A 170 -4.63 14.60 13.14
N ASN A 171 -4.35 15.76 12.54
CA ASN A 171 -3.81 15.79 11.18
C ASN A 171 -2.28 15.81 11.25
N VAL A 172 -1.65 14.79 10.67
CA VAL A 172 -0.19 14.63 10.58
C VAL A 172 0.31 14.76 9.13
N LEU A 173 -0.56 15.11 8.17
CA LEU A 173 -0.17 15.37 6.81
C LEU A 173 0.62 16.68 6.73
N PHE A 174 1.91 16.60 6.49
CA PHE A 174 2.77 17.76 6.33
C PHE A 174 2.72 18.31 4.91
N ASN A 175 2.81 17.44 3.91
CA ASN A 175 2.70 17.81 2.50
C ASN A 175 2.05 16.69 1.68
N PHE A 176 1.40 17.09 0.59
CA PHE A 176 0.91 16.20 -0.46
C PHE A 176 1.43 16.67 -1.82
N SER A 177 1.92 15.72 -2.62
CA SER A 177 2.34 15.96 -4.00
C SER A 177 1.69 14.95 -4.94
N ASN A 178 1.06 15.43 -6.00
CA ASN A 178 0.55 14.55 -7.07
C ASN A 178 1.39 14.72 -8.33
N ILE A 179 1.79 13.61 -8.92
CA ILE A 179 2.53 13.55 -10.18
C ILE A 179 1.63 12.88 -11.22
N GLY A 180 1.36 13.59 -12.29
CA GLY A 180 0.65 13.03 -13.44
C GLY A 180 -0.83 13.38 -13.55
N TYR A 181 -1.36 14.29 -12.71
CA TYR A 181 -2.78 14.61 -12.80
C TYR A 181 -3.16 15.11 -14.20
N GLN A 182 -4.41 14.78 -14.61
CA GLN A 182 -4.97 15.21 -15.88
C GLN A 182 -6.13 16.17 -15.63
N SER A 183 -6.05 17.38 -16.18
CA SER A 183 -7.06 18.42 -15.93
C SER A 183 -8.49 18.03 -16.37
N TYR A 184 -8.62 17.19 -17.40
CA TYR A 184 -9.91 16.71 -17.89
C TYR A 184 -10.51 15.56 -17.07
N LEU A 185 -9.74 14.98 -16.12
CA LEU A 185 -10.20 13.95 -15.19
C LEU A 185 -10.53 14.51 -13.80
N ASN A 186 -10.25 15.80 -13.57
CA ASN A 186 -10.40 16.44 -12.27
C ASN A 186 -11.31 17.67 -12.36
N PRO A 187 -12.31 17.82 -11.45
CA PRO A 187 -13.06 19.06 -11.35
C PRO A 187 -12.14 20.25 -11.08
N GLN A 188 -12.45 21.40 -11.64
CA GLN A 188 -11.67 22.63 -11.38
C GLN A 188 -11.58 22.97 -9.89
N ALA A 189 -12.62 22.63 -9.11
CA ALA A 189 -12.61 22.78 -7.65
C ALA A 189 -11.52 21.95 -6.97
N SER A 190 -11.15 20.78 -7.52
CA SER A 190 -10.08 19.94 -6.96
C SER A 190 -8.72 20.60 -7.13
N THR A 191 -8.39 21.10 -8.32
CA THR A 191 -7.12 21.81 -8.56
C THR A 191 -7.03 23.10 -7.76
N LYS A 192 -8.16 23.81 -7.61
CA LYS A 192 -8.22 24.99 -6.76
C LYS A 192 -7.92 24.64 -5.30
N LEU A 193 -8.56 23.59 -4.76
CA LEU A 193 -8.34 23.18 -3.37
C LEU A 193 -6.89 22.76 -3.10
N ILE A 194 -6.24 22.04 -4.02
CA ILE A 194 -4.82 21.68 -3.92
C ILE A 194 -3.96 22.95 -3.81
N ASN A 195 -4.22 23.94 -4.66
CA ASN A 195 -3.48 25.21 -4.62
C ASN A 195 -3.76 26.01 -3.33
N ASP A 196 -5.02 26.05 -2.88
CA ASP A 196 -5.41 26.79 -1.65
C ASP A 196 -4.76 26.17 -0.39
N LEU A 197 -4.46 24.86 -0.42
CA LEU A 197 -3.76 24.13 0.64
C LEU A 197 -2.23 24.15 0.48
N TYR A 198 -1.71 24.80 -0.55
CA TYR A 198 -0.28 24.85 -0.87
C TYR A 198 0.34 23.47 -1.13
N PHE A 199 -0.44 22.53 -1.63
CA PHE A 199 0.03 21.23 -2.06
C PHE A 199 0.55 21.28 -3.49
N ASP A 200 1.43 20.34 -3.83
CA ASP A 200 2.04 20.27 -5.14
C ASP A 200 1.23 19.40 -6.09
N ALA A 201 1.03 19.84 -7.32
CA ALA A 201 0.44 19.01 -8.37
C ALA A 201 1.15 19.26 -9.70
N PHE A 202 1.71 18.18 -10.25
CA PHE A 202 2.46 18.19 -11.50
C PHE A 202 1.64 17.50 -12.59
N ARG A 203 1.29 18.27 -13.62
CA ARG A 203 0.59 17.75 -14.79
C ARG A 203 1.59 17.11 -15.75
N LEU A 204 1.21 15.94 -16.32
CA LEU A 204 1.90 15.34 -17.47
C LEU A 204 1.25 15.75 -18.79
#